data_7521afcd68a97c805fc2fb42c0a42c87
#
_entry.id   7521afcd68a97c805fc2fb42c0a42c87
#
_cell.length_a   1.000
_cell.length_b   1.000
_cell.length_c   1.000
_cell.angle_alpha   90.00
_cell.angle_beta   90.00
_cell.angle_gamma   90.00
#
_symmetry.space_group_name_H-M   'P 1'
#
loop_
_entity.id
_entity.type
_entity.pdbx_description
1 polymer ?
#
loop_
_entity_poly.entity_id
_entity_poly.type
_entity_poly.pdbx_seq_one_letter_code
_entity_poly.pdbx_strand_id
1 'polypeptide(L)'
;MTLAAVDALHRSFPGSDKWPVACAGFSGGGKGVGYVAPLLARNGCRIAGIYMTGANEDHLSDGYARIQPGANFLSTPIYISTGHDDRIATVEQQYTVAGSIKRTGFNRMRIGTFHGGHEVNDGQTSVALGWFRELAK
;
A
#
# COMPACT_ATOMS: atom_id res chain seq x y z
N MET A 1 16.61 -2.45 7.63
CA MET A 1 16.82 -2.64 6.18
C MET A 1 16.11 -1.59 5.33
N THR A 2 14.81 -1.40 5.44
CA THR A 2 14.04 -0.44 4.60
C THR A 2 14.52 0.99 4.71
N LEU A 3 14.71 1.55 5.92
CA LEU A 3 15.18 2.91 6.10
C LEU A 3 16.59 3.11 5.55
N ALA A 4 17.50 2.16 5.74
CA ALA A 4 18.85 2.24 5.21
C ALA A 4 18.87 2.27 3.66
N ALA A 5 17.95 1.56 3.01
CA ALA A 5 17.80 1.60 1.54
C ALA A 5 17.30 2.98 1.06
N VAL A 6 16.33 3.57 1.78
CA VAL A 6 15.84 4.92 1.48
C VAL A 6 16.93 5.97 1.69
N ASP A 7 17.70 5.88 2.77
CA ASP A 7 18.83 6.76 3.02
C ASP A 7 19.92 6.65 1.94
N ALA A 8 20.19 5.42 1.46
CA ALA A 8 21.11 5.20 0.35
C ALA A 8 20.59 5.82 -0.95
N LEU A 9 19.29 5.73 -1.23
CA LEU A 9 18.65 6.37 -2.37
C LEU A 9 18.81 7.89 -2.29
N HIS A 10 18.51 8.50 -1.14
CA HIS A 10 18.62 9.95 -0.94
C HIS A 10 20.06 10.45 -1.11
N ARG A 11 21.05 9.68 -0.67
CA ARG A 11 22.47 10.00 -0.92
C ARG A 11 22.86 9.93 -2.40
N SER A 12 22.28 8.96 -3.13
CA SER A 12 22.60 8.76 -4.55
C SER A 12 21.88 9.75 -5.48
N PHE A 13 20.71 10.23 -5.06
CA PHE A 13 19.86 11.14 -5.84
C PHE A 13 19.47 12.36 -5.00
N PRO A 14 20.32 13.43 -4.98
CA PRO A 14 20.03 14.65 -4.24
C PRO A 14 18.66 15.24 -4.61
N GLY A 15 17.85 15.59 -3.61
CA GLY A 15 16.48 16.09 -3.79
C GLY A 15 15.40 15.01 -3.82
N SER A 16 15.76 13.72 -3.83
CA SER A 16 14.80 12.60 -3.79
C SER A 16 14.07 12.48 -2.45
N ASP A 17 14.56 13.12 -1.40
CA ASP A 17 13.89 13.24 -0.11
C ASP A 17 12.51 13.95 -0.20
N LYS A 18 12.31 14.73 -1.26
CA LYS A 18 11.05 15.43 -1.57
C LYS A 18 10.11 14.62 -2.47
N TRP A 19 10.56 13.50 -3.01
CA TRP A 19 9.74 12.70 -3.91
C TRP A 19 8.62 11.98 -3.15
N PRO A 20 7.40 11.97 -3.70
CA PRO A 20 6.35 11.13 -3.16
C PRO A 20 6.67 9.65 -3.43
N VAL A 21 6.47 8.81 -2.43
CA VAL A 21 6.78 7.37 -2.49
C VAL A 21 5.47 6.57 -2.53
N ALA A 22 5.33 5.70 -3.50
CA ALA A 22 4.29 4.66 -3.49
C ALA A 22 4.89 3.36 -2.94
N CYS A 23 4.19 2.73 -2.00
CA CYS A 23 4.55 1.43 -1.47
C CYS A 23 3.67 0.36 -2.11
N ALA A 24 4.28 -0.67 -2.70
CA ALA A 24 3.55 -1.75 -3.35
C ALA A 24 4.06 -3.12 -2.88
N GLY A 25 3.15 -4.10 -2.80
CA GLY A 25 3.51 -5.45 -2.46
C GLY A 25 2.48 -6.49 -2.88
N PHE A 26 2.97 -7.70 -3.16
CA PHE A 26 2.18 -8.85 -3.56
C PHE A 26 2.24 -9.94 -2.49
N SER A 27 1.11 -10.59 -2.20
CA SER A 27 1.00 -11.72 -1.26
C SER A 27 1.58 -11.37 0.12
N GLY A 28 2.61 -12.05 0.59
CA GLY A 28 3.35 -11.70 1.80
C GLY A 28 3.93 -10.28 1.77
N GLY A 29 4.39 -9.81 0.59
CA GLY A 29 4.80 -8.42 0.38
C GLY A 29 3.63 -7.44 0.47
N GLY A 30 2.44 -7.82 0.03
CA GLY A 30 1.19 -7.06 0.21
C GLY A 30 0.84 -6.84 1.68
N LYS A 31 1.10 -7.85 2.54
CA LYS A 31 1.01 -7.71 4.00
C LYS A 31 2.15 -6.84 4.55
N GLY A 32 3.37 -7.05 4.06
CA GLY A 32 4.57 -6.32 4.49
C GLY A 32 4.50 -4.81 4.30
N VAL A 33 3.89 -4.32 3.21
CA VAL A 33 3.70 -2.87 3.01
C VAL A 33 2.84 -2.22 4.08
N GLY A 34 2.01 -2.99 4.79
CA GLY A 34 1.24 -2.53 5.93
C GLY A 34 2.09 -2.02 7.09
N TYR A 35 3.34 -2.47 7.20
CA TYR A 35 4.32 -1.95 8.17
C TYR A 35 5.31 -0.98 7.53
N VAL A 36 5.72 -1.24 6.28
CA VAL A 36 6.71 -0.42 5.58
C VAL A 36 6.20 1.00 5.35
N ALA A 37 4.98 1.16 4.87
CA ALA A 37 4.43 2.48 4.57
C ALA A 37 4.28 3.37 5.82
N PRO A 38 3.70 2.90 6.96
CA PRO A 38 3.67 3.68 8.20
C PRO A 38 5.07 4.01 8.72
N LEU A 39 6.04 3.08 8.60
CA LEU A 39 7.41 3.31 9.03
C LEU A 39 8.09 4.43 8.24
N LEU A 40 7.94 4.42 6.92
CA LEU A 40 8.47 5.48 6.04
C LEU A 40 7.80 6.83 6.34
N ALA A 41 6.47 6.85 6.50
CA ALA A 41 5.73 8.06 6.85
C ALA A 41 6.20 8.66 8.18
N ARG A 42 6.37 7.83 9.21
CA ARG A 42 6.89 8.28 10.52
C ARG A 42 8.29 8.87 10.42
N ASN A 43 9.09 8.42 9.46
CA ASN A 43 10.44 8.94 9.21
C ASN A 43 10.48 10.04 8.14
N GLY A 44 9.36 10.70 7.87
CA GLY A 44 9.30 11.91 7.05
C GLY A 44 9.08 11.68 5.56
N CYS A 45 8.96 10.42 5.09
CA CYS A 45 8.65 10.16 3.69
C CYS A 45 7.19 10.53 3.38
N ARG A 46 6.98 11.26 2.29
CA ARG A 46 5.63 11.54 1.77
C ARG A 46 5.10 10.31 1.04
N ILE A 47 4.11 9.61 1.64
CA ILE A 47 3.51 8.44 1.02
C ILE A 47 2.40 8.87 0.06
N ALA A 48 2.60 8.64 -1.24
CA ALA A 48 1.64 8.95 -2.30
C ALA A 48 0.52 7.91 -2.41
N GLY A 49 0.77 6.68 -1.98
CA GLY A 49 -0.21 5.61 -2.01
C GLY A 49 0.35 4.27 -1.55
N ILE A 50 -0.55 3.36 -1.23
CA ILE A 50 -0.26 1.99 -0.81
C ILE A 50 -1.01 1.04 -1.72
N TYR A 51 -0.29 0.16 -2.41
CA TYR A 51 -0.86 -0.87 -3.26
C TYR A 51 -0.62 -2.26 -2.67
N MET A 52 -1.71 -2.93 -2.32
CA MET A 52 -1.72 -4.28 -1.75
C MET A 52 -2.41 -5.22 -2.73
N THR A 53 -1.70 -6.19 -3.30
CA THR A 53 -2.29 -7.16 -4.19
C THR A 53 -2.12 -8.59 -3.66
N GLY A 54 -3.17 -9.41 -3.74
CA GLY A 54 -3.19 -10.77 -3.23
C GLY A 54 -2.94 -10.89 -1.71
N ALA A 55 -3.29 -9.87 -0.93
CA ALA A 55 -3.16 -9.87 0.53
C ALA A 55 -4.47 -10.33 1.19
N ASN A 56 -4.41 -11.38 2.01
CA ASN A 56 -5.57 -11.98 2.67
C ASN A 56 -5.73 -11.58 4.15
N GLU A 57 -4.86 -10.69 4.66
CA GLU A 57 -4.88 -10.20 6.03
C GLU A 57 -4.58 -8.70 6.07
N ASP A 58 -5.22 -7.99 7.02
CA ASP A 58 -4.99 -6.57 7.26
C ASP A 58 -3.80 -6.36 8.21
N HIS A 59 -2.62 -6.14 7.63
CA HIS A 59 -1.45 -5.72 8.38
C HIS A 59 -1.27 -4.20 8.42
N LEU A 60 -2.05 -3.45 7.63
CA LEU A 60 -1.95 -1.99 7.60
C LEU A 60 -2.53 -1.34 8.86
N SER A 61 -3.66 -1.83 9.32
CA SER A 61 -4.25 -1.35 10.58
C SER A 61 -3.36 -1.62 11.79
N ASP A 62 -2.75 -2.82 11.84
CA ASP A 62 -1.78 -3.16 12.89
C ASP A 62 -0.51 -2.29 12.81
N GLY A 63 0.02 -2.12 11.61
CA GLY A 63 1.17 -1.23 11.36
C GLY A 63 0.90 0.22 11.75
N TYR A 64 -0.28 0.74 11.42
CA TYR A 64 -0.71 2.08 11.84
C TYR A 64 -0.75 2.22 13.37
N ALA A 65 -1.38 1.25 14.05
CA ALA A 65 -1.53 1.28 15.50
C ALA A 65 -0.17 1.20 16.23
N ARG A 66 0.73 0.34 15.76
CA ARG A 66 2.05 0.11 16.39
C ARG A 66 3.06 1.21 16.09
N ILE A 67 3.10 1.70 14.85
CA ILE A 67 4.13 2.64 14.39
C ILE A 67 3.72 4.09 14.64
N GLN A 68 2.42 4.39 14.64
CA GLN A 68 1.87 5.72 14.92
C GLN A 68 2.46 6.82 14.00
N PRO A 69 2.25 6.73 12.67
CA PRO A 69 2.81 7.67 11.71
C PRO A 69 2.14 9.07 11.75
N GLY A 70 1.06 9.20 12.53
CA GLY A 70 0.26 10.43 12.64
C GLY A 70 -1.09 10.33 11.93
N ALA A 71 -2.05 11.17 12.35
CA ALA A 71 -3.43 11.13 11.86
C ALA A 71 -3.55 11.42 10.35
N ASN A 72 -2.68 12.26 9.79
CA ASN A 72 -2.68 12.57 8.36
C ASN A 72 -2.43 11.34 7.48
N PHE A 73 -1.80 10.30 8.01
CA PHE A 73 -1.55 9.05 7.30
C PHE A 73 -2.86 8.33 6.91
N LEU A 74 -3.95 8.53 7.66
CA LEU A 74 -5.27 7.96 7.35
C LEU A 74 -5.87 8.48 6.03
N SER A 75 -5.36 9.57 5.49
CA SER A 75 -5.73 10.10 4.17
C SER A 75 -4.89 9.53 3.01
N THR A 76 -3.94 8.62 3.29
CA THR A 76 -3.14 7.97 2.26
C THR A 76 -4.04 7.12 1.35
N PRO A 77 -3.95 7.27 0.02
CA PRO A 77 -4.71 6.43 -0.91
C PRO A 77 -4.27 4.96 -0.84
N ILE A 78 -5.25 4.06 -0.77
CA ILE A 78 -5.01 2.61 -0.71
C ILE A 78 -5.70 1.96 -1.91
N TYR A 79 -4.95 1.21 -2.69
CA TYR A 79 -5.47 0.37 -3.75
C TYR A 79 -5.24 -1.09 -3.40
N ILE A 80 -6.31 -1.89 -3.46
CA ILE A 80 -6.26 -3.32 -3.18
C ILE A 80 -6.70 -4.06 -4.43
N SER A 81 -6.00 -5.12 -4.84
CA SER A 81 -6.45 -5.94 -5.97
C SER A 81 -6.25 -7.45 -5.75
N THR A 82 -7.12 -8.25 -6.38
CA THR A 82 -7.00 -9.71 -6.41
C THR A 82 -7.60 -10.30 -7.68
N GLY A 83 -7.12 -11.48 -8.06
CA GLY A 83 -7.71 -12.26 -9.15
C GLY A 83 -9.04 -12.90 -8.75
N HIS A 84 -9.97 -13.02 -9.70
CA HIS A 84 -11.24 -13.70 -9.48
C HIS A 84 -11.07 -15.19 -9.10
N ASP A 85 -10.01 -15.82 -9.62
CA ASP A 85 -9.71 -17.23 -9.41
C ASP A 85 -8.64 -17.44 -8.31
N ASP A 86 -8.28 -16.38 -7.58
CA ASP A 86 -7.32 -16.45 -6.47
C ASP A 86 -7.92 -17.26 -5.31
N ARG A 87 -7.30 -18.41 -5.01
CA ARG A 87 -7.70 -19.30 -3.93
C ARG A 87 -6.90 -19.09 -2.63
N ILE A 88 -5.87 -18.24 -2.66
CA ILE A 88 -5.00 -17.92 -1.53
C ILE A 88 -5.46 -16.63 -0.87
N ALA A 89 -5.77 -15.62 -1.68
CA ALA A 89 -6.35 -14.35 -1.24
C ALA A 89 -7.63 -14.10 -2.03
N THR A 90 -8.72 -14.71 -1.58
CA THR A 90 -10.00 -14.67 -2.29
C THR A 90 -10.59 -13.27 -2.35
N VAL A 91 -11.48 -13.03 -3.31
CA VAL A 91 -12.21 -11.76 -3.44
C VAL A 91 -12.94 -11.42 -2.13
N GLU A 92 -13.54 -12.41 -1.46
CA GLU A 92 -14.22 -12.22 -0.18
C GLU A 92 -13.27 -11.78 0.93
N GLN A 93 -12.10 -12.43 1.04
CA GLN A 93 -11.07 -12.02 2.01
C GLN A 93 -10.58 -10.60 1.74
N GLN A 94 -10.46 -10.21 0.48
CA GLN A 94 -10.07 -8.86 0.10
C GLN A 94 -11.08 -7.81 0.57
N TYR A 95 -12.37 -8.06 0.43
CA TYR A 95 -13.40 -7.17 0.97
C TYR A 95 -13.36 -7.12 2.50
N THR A 96 -13.04 -8.24 3.16
CA THR A 96 -12.84 -8.29 4.62
C THR A 96 -11.65 -7.41 5.03
N VAL A 97 -10.51 -7.52 4.34
CA VAL A 97 -9.32 -6.68 4.56
C VAL A 97 -9.67 -5.21 4.35
N ALA A 98 -10.33 -4.87 3.25
CA ALA A 98 -10.74 -3.50 2.96
C ALA A 98 -11.68 -2.92 4.05
N GLY A 99 -12.63 -3.73 4.52
CA GLY A 99 -13.53 -3.34 5.61
C GLY A 99 -12.78 -3.07 6.92
N SER A 100 -11.78 -3.90 7.24
CA SER A 100 -10.91 -3.71 8.40
C SER A 100 -10.14 -2.40 8.32
N ILE A 101 -9.48 -2.14 7.20
CA ILE A 101 -8.72 -0.92 6.95
C ILE A 101 -9.62 0.33 7.06
N LYS A 102 -10.84 0.28 6.50
CA LYS A 102 -11.82 1.37 6.64
C LYS A 102 -12.21 1.63 8.09
N ARG A 103 -12.43 0.59 8.89
CA ARG A 103 -12.77 0.75 10.32
C ARG A 103 -11.65 1.39 11.13
N THR A 104 -10.40 1.25 10.69
CA THR A 104 -9.25 1.96 11.29
C THR A 104 -9.27 3.46 11.02
N GLY A 105 -9.99 3.90 9.98
CA GLY A 105 -10.17 5.31 9.65
C GLY A 105 -9.59 5.74 8.30
N PHE A 106 -9.02 4.81 7.53
CA PHE A 106 -8.57 5.13 6.17
C PHE A 106 -9.77 5.45 5.28
N ASN A 107 -9.74 6.62 4.64
CA ASN A 107 -10.90 7.18 3.94
C ASN A 107 -10.77 7.24 2.41
N ARG A 108 -9.60 6.90 1.86
CA ARG A 108 -9.34 6.88 0.41
C ARG A 108 -8.95 5.49 -0.02
N MET A 109 -9.93 4.69 -0.48
CA MET A 109 -9.70 3.32 -0.89
C MET A 109 -10.40 2.97 -2.20
N ARG A 110 -9.70 2.20 -3.03
CA ARG A 110 -10.24 1.54 -4.21
C ARG A 110 -9.93 0.05 -4.18
N ILE A 111 -10.84 -0.75 -4.71
CA ILE A 111 -10.70 -2.20 -4.85
C ILE A 111 -10.82 -2.53 -6.32
N GLY A 112 -9.86 -3.29 -6.84
CA GLY A 112 -9.86 -3.82 -8.20
C GLY A 112 -9.86 -5.34 -8.20
N THR A 113 -10.50 -5.93 -9.20
CA THR A 113 -10.43 -7.36 -9.49
C THR A 113 -10.04 -7.57 -10.94
N PHE A 114 -9.44 -8.70 -11.24
CA PHE A 114 -9.01 -9.07 -12.58
C PHE A 114 -9.24 -10.56 -12.86
N HIS A 115 -9.30 -10.93 -14.13
CA HIS A 115 -9.33 -12.34 -14.51
C HIS A 115 -7.93 -12.94 -14.32
N GLY A 116 -7.80 -13.87 -13.40
CA GLY A 116 -6.53 -14.51 -13.04
C GLY A 116 -6.55 -15.06 -11.62
N GLY A 117 -5.46 -15.73 -11.25
CA GLY A 117 -5.27 -16.36 -9.95
C GLY A 117 -4.46 -15.52 -8.98
N HIS A 118 -3.62 -16.20 -8.19
CA HIS A 118 -2.71 -15.55 -7.23
C HIS A 118 -1.46 -15.02 -7.94
N GLU A 119 -1.57 -13.86 -8.53
CA GLU A 119 -0.51 -13.25 -9.36
C GLU A 119 -0.53 -11.73 -9.30
N VAL A 120 0.54 -11.09 -9.75
CA VAL A 120 0.58 -9.64 -9.99
C VAL A 120 -0.04 -9.36 -11.37
N ASN A 121 -0.94 -8.39 -11.43
CA ASN A 121 -1.56 -7.96 -12.68
C ASN A 121 -1.07 -6.55 -13.05
N ASP A 122 -0.40 -6.43 -14.20
CA ASP A 122 0.19 -5.17 -14.67
C ASP A 122 -0.87 -4.09 -14.92
N GLY A 123 -2.06 -4.47 -15.39
CA GLY A 123 -3.18 -3.55 -15.58
C GLY A 123 -3.62 -2.92 -14.25
N GLN A 124 -3.78 -3.73 -13.20
CA GLN A 124 -4.13 -3.24 -11.87
C GLN A 124 -3.02 -2.38 -11.26
N THR A 125 -1.76 -2.77 -11.47
CA THR A 125 -0.60 -1.97 -11.05
C THR A 125 -0.60 -0.60 -11.71
N SER A 126 -0.83 -0.54 -13.01
CA SER A 126 -0.90 0.71 -13.77
C SER A 126 -2.05 1.61 -13.30
N VAL A 127 -3.22 1.03 -13.00
CA VAL A 127 -4.38 1.77 -12.47
C VAL A 127 -4.07 2.34 -11.09
N ALA A 128 -3.47 1.56 -10.19
CA ALA A 128 -3.09 1.99 -8.85
C ALA A 128 -2.10 3.17 -8.89
N LEU A 129 -0.99 3.02 -9.63
CA LEU A 129 0.04 4.05 -9.73
C LEU A 129 -0.46 5.31 -10.45
N GLY A 130 -1.29 5.17 -11.47
CA GLY A 130 -1.95 6.28 -12.14
C GLY A 130 -2.82 7.09 -11.18
N TRP A 131 -3.64 6.41 -10.38
CA TRP A 131 -4.48 7.07 -9.38
C TRP A 131 -3.68 7.78 -8.30
N PHE A 132 -2.61 7.17 -7.78
CA PHE A 132 -1.73 7.81 -6.79
C PHE A 132 -1.08 9.07 -7.35
N ARG A 133 -0.62 9.03 -8.60
CA ARG A 133 -0.03 10.19 -9.28
C ARG A 133 -1.03 11.35 -9.46
N GLU A 134 -2.28 11.05 -9.77
CA GLU A 134 -3.33 12.07 -9.87
C GLU A 134 -3.59 12.77 -8.54
N LEU A 135 -3.62 12.02 -7.44
CA LEU A 135 -3.85 12.57 -6.10
C LEU A 135 -2.63 13.27 -5.49
N ALA A 136 -1.44 12.97 -5.97
CA ALA A 136 -0.20 13.56 -5.49
C ALA A 136 0.12 14.95 -6.10
N LYS A 137 -0.61 15.35 -7.16
CA LYS A 137 -0.54 16.69 -7.77
C LYS A 137 -1.14 17.73 -6.84
#